data_6bc9b81c1d9cf0ac551bb3da58816fdd
#
_entry.id   6bc9b81c1d9cf0ac551bb3da58816fdd
#
_cell.length_a   1.000
_cell.length_b   1.000
_cell.length_c   1.000
_cell.angle_alpha   90.00
_cell.angle_beta   90.00
_cell.angle_gamma   90.00
#
_symmetry.space_group_name_H-M   'P 1'
#
loop_
_entity.id
_entity.type
_entity.pdbx_description
1 polymer ?
#
loop_
_entity_poly.entity_id
_entity_poly.type
_entity_poly.pdbx_seq_one_letter_code
_entity_poly.pdbx_strand_id
1 'polypeptide(L)'
;MPAWDTMRQFECERENVMNPKIVFFDIDDTLYRKYTDTLRPSVKTAVAALRGKGILTALATGRSLVTIPEKVRDMMAETGMDAVVTINGQFALLHGKTVREVPMDAGLMGRVCAHLDGLGMDYAFVGGEGIAVSALSECVCRALKHIASDFFADKDYFSSKPVYQMLVFAEENEMPLWSDIVEREGLKTVRWHEEAVDLLPAGASKTDGIRSVVRALGLEMADVMAFGDGLNDVEMLSEVGFGVAMGNGEQAAKEVAKYVCPGVDEDGVLRGLQDLGVI
;
A
#
# COMPACT_ATOMS: atom_id res chain seq x y z
N MET A 1 -33.23 0.99 -36.64
CA MET A 1 -33.12 1.87 -35.46
C MET A 1 -32.37 3.13 -35.89
N PRO A 2 -32.87 4.33 -35.62
CA PRO A 2 -32.22 5.54 -36.11
C PRO A 2 -30.96 5.85 -35.27
N ALA A 3 -29.93 6.35 -35.93
CA ALA A 3 -28.62 6.71 -35.37
C ALA A 3 -28.66 7.71 -34.20
N TRP A 4 -29.80 8.29 -33.88
CA TRP A 4 -30.04 9.23 -32.79
C TRP A 4 -30.08 8.56 -31.42
N ASP A 5 -30.44 7.27 -31.31
CA ASP A 5 -30.48 6.55 -30.04
C ASP A 5 -29.08 6.16 -29.57
N THR A 6 -28.19 5.89 -30.50
CA THR A 6 -26.76 5.57 -30.20
C THR A 6 -26.00 6.79 -29.66
N MET A 7 -26.27 7.98 -30.20
CA MET A 7 -25.64 9.21 -29.72
C MET A 7 -26.14 9.62 -28.33
N ARG A 8 -27.42 9.44 -28.02
CA ARG A 8 -27.94 9.70 -26.67
C ARG A 8 -27.43 8.71 -25.63
N GLN A 9 -27.19 7.46 -26.01
CA GLN A 9 -26.58 6.47 -25.12
C GLN A 9 -25.12 6.83 -24.83
N PHE A 10 -24.34 7.28 -25.81
CA PHE A 10 -22.98 7.77 -25.62
C PHE A 10 -22.90 9.12 -24.86
N GLU A 11 -23.90 9.99 -24.97
CA GLU A 11 -23.98 11.23 -24.20
C GLU A 11 -24.40 10.98 -22.75
N CYS A 12 -25.30 10.01 -22.48
CA CYS A 12 -25.70 9.61 -21.14
C CYS A 12 -24.56 8.88 -20.38
N GLU A 13 -23.66 8.18 -21.08
CA GLU A 13 -22.48 7.57 -20.49
C GLU A 13 -21.36 8.60 -20.17
N ARG A 14 -21.38 9.76 -20.81
CA ARG A 14 -20.45 10.88 -20.50
C ARG A 14 -20.90 11.74 -19.30
N GLU A 15 -22.14 11.65 -18.84
CA GLU A 15 -22.63 12.39 -17.67
C GLU A 15 -22.18 11.82 -16.32
N ASN A 16 -21.47 10.68 -16.30
CA ASN A 16 -20.83 10.15 -15.11
C ASN A 16 -19.29 10.33 -15.17
N VAL A 17 -18.82 11.53 -15.53
CA VAL A 17 -17.42 11.88 -15.26
C VAL A 17 -17.25 11.87 -13.76
N MET A 18 -16.62 10.81 -13.27
CA MET A 18 -16.31 10.71 -11.86
C MET A 18 -15.38 11.88 -11.51
N ASN A 19 -15.82 12.73 -10.57
CA ASN A 19 -15.03 13.85 -10.08
C ASN A 19 -14.55 13.50 -8.66
N PRO A 20 -13.47 12.70 -8.52
CA PRO A 20 -12.98 12.31 -7.23
C PRO A 20 -12.50 13.53 -6.47
N LYS A 21 -12.69 13.55 -5.16
CA LYS A 21 -12.15 14.59 -4.28
C LYS A 21 -10.71 14.28 -3.87
N ILE A 22 -10.38 12.99 -3.83
CA ILE A 22 -9.05 12.50 -3.49
C ILE A 22 -8.73 11.24 -4.30
N VAL A 23 -7.47 11.12 -4.74
CA VAL A 23 -6.95 9.94 -5.42
C VAL A 23 -5.83 9.32 -4.58
N PHE A 24 -5.99 8.03 -4.24
CA PHE A 24 -4.97 7.24 -3.59
C PHE A 24 -4.20 6.39 -4.63
N PHE A 25 -2.92 6.25 -4.41
CA PHE A 25 -2.06 5.42 -5.24
C PHE A 25 -1.30 4.42 -4.38
N ASP A 26 -1.28 3.15 -4.79
CA ASP A 26 -0.23 2.26 -4.33
C ASP A 26 1.13 2.68 -4.92
N ILE A 27 2.22 2.15 -4.36
CA ILE A 27 3.58 2.48 -4.79
C ILE A 27 4.12 1.42 -5.76
N ASP A 28 4.32 0.21 -5.24
CA ASP A 28 5.06 -0.85 -5.93
C ASP A 28 4.25 -1.39 -7.11
N ASP A 29 4.84 -1.38 -8.30
CA ASP A 29 4.22 -1.79 -9.56
C ASP A 29 2.93 -1.03 -9.95
N THR A 30 2.61 0.07 -9.22
CA THR A 30 1.59 1.06 -9.54
C THR A 30 2.21 2.39 -9.96
N LEU A 31 2.95 3.06 -9.08
CA LEU A 31 3.70 4.29 -9.39
C LEU A 31 5.16 4.01 -9.73
N TYR A 32 5.73 2.98 -9.12
CA TYR A 32 7.15 2.72 -9.05
C TYR A 32 7.48 1.25 -9.32
N ARG A 33 8.46 1.00 -10.18
CA ARG A 33 8.99 -0.33 -10.45
C ARG A 33 10.13 -0.66 -9.49
N LYS A 34 9.86 -1.45 -8.45
CA LYS A 34 10.81 -1.74 -7.37
C LYS A 34 12.11 -2.41 -7.83
N TYR A 35 12.03 -3.36 -8.77
CA TYR A 35 13.22 -4.12 -9.21
C TYR A 35 14.13 -3.36 -10.16
N THR A 36 13.63 -2.32 -10.82
CA THR A 36 14.41 -1.46 -11.74
C THR A 36 14.65 -0.08 -11.16
N ASP A 37 14.19 0.18 -9.93
CA ASP A 37 14.25 1.50 -9.28
C ASP A 37 13.77 2.62 -10.23
N THR A 38 12.60 2.42 -10.85
CA THR A 38 12.09 3.34 -11.86
C THR A 38 10.80 4.02 -11.42
N LEU A 39 10.83 5.34 -11.32
CA LEU A 39 9.66 6.23 -11.23
C LEU A 39 9.56 6.99 -12.55
N ARG A 40 8.50 6.75 -13.34
CA ARG A 40 8.34 7.40 -14.65
C ARG A 40 7.93 8.86 -14.49
N PRO A 41 8.43 9.79 -15.35
CA PRO A 41 8.06 11.21 -15.29
C PRO A 41 6.55 11.48 -15.42
N SER A 42 5.82 10.59 -16.10
CA SER A 42 4.37 10.64 -16.25
C SER A 42 3.61 10.61 -14.93
N VAL A 43 4.14 9.94 -13.90
CA VAL A 43 3.55 9.88 -12.55
C VAL A 43 3.48 11.29 -11.94
N LYS A 44 4.61 12.02 -11.98
CA LYS A 44 4.67 13.39 -11.48
C LYS A 44 3.72 14.32 -12.26
N THR A 45 3.64 14.12 -13.58
CA THR A 45 2.70 14.87 -14.44
C THR A 45 1.25 14.60 -14.04
N ALA A 46 0.89 13.34 -13.80
CA ALA A 46 -0.46 12.94 -13.36
C ALA A 46 -0.85 13.56 -12.01
N VAL A 47 0.05 13.43 -11.01
CA VAL A 47 -0.18 14.01 -9.67
C VAL A 47 -0.31 15.53 -9.73
N ALA A 48 0.55 16.23 -10.48
CA ALA A 48 0.49 17.68 -10.66
C ALA A 48 -0.81 18.12 -11.36
N ALA A 49 -1.28 17.37 -12.36
CA ALA A 49 -2.53 17.66 -13.07
C ALA A 49 -3.76 17.52 -12.16
N LEU A 50 -3.83 16.46 -11.33
CA LEU A 50 -4.88 16.29 -10.33
C LEU A 50 -4.93 17.47 -9.35
N ARG A 51 -3.78 17.84 -8.80
CA ARG A 51 -3.68 18.98 -7.88
C ARG A 51 -4.03 20.30 -8.54
N GLY A 52 -3.67 20.50 -9.81
CA GLY A 52 -4.09 21.65 -10.60
C GLY A 52 -5.62 21.78 -10.75
N LYS A 53 -6.35 20.68 -10.62
CA LYS A 53 -7.82 20.63 -10.60
C LYS A 53 -8.41 20.68 -9.19
N GLY A 54 -7.58 20.82 -8.15
CA GLY A 54 -8.02 20.86 -6.75
C GLY A 54 -8.36 19.48 -6.18
N ILE A 55 -7.95 18.39 -6.84
CA ILE A 55 -8.13 17.02 -6.38
C ILE A 55 -6.95 16.68 -5.46
N LEU A 56 -7.26 16.22 -4.24
CA LEU A 56 -6.25 15.79 -3.27
C LEU A 56 -5.56 14.51 -3.76
N THR A 57 -4.30 14.33 -3.37
CA THR A 57 -3.50 13.19 -3.77
C THR A 57 -2.85 12.52 -2.58
N ALA A 58 -2.83 11.19 -2.56
CA ALA A 58 -2.36 10.41 -1.43
C ALA A 58 -1.70 9.10 -1.84
N LEU A 59 -0.86 8.54 -0.98
CA LEU A 59 -0.35 7.17 -1.11
C LEU A 59 -1.12 6.22 -0.19
N ALA A 60 -1.24 4.95 -0.62
CA ALA A 60 -1.71 3.83 0.20
C ALA A 60 -0.84 2.61 -0.07
N THR A 61 0.07 2.28 0.85
CA THR A 61 1.13 1.29 0.63
C THR A 61 1.32 0.32 1.79
N GLY A 62 1.86 -0.86 1.50
CA GLY A 62 2.39 -1.79 2.51
C GLY A 62 3.70 -1.32 3.14
N ARG A 63 4.43 -0.41 2.48
CA ARG A 63 5.69 0.12 3.00
C ARG A 63 5.47 0.97 4.24
N SER A 64 6.49 1.01 5.12
CA SER A 64 6.57 2.02 6.17
C SER A 64 7.07 3.35 5.62
N LEU A 65 6.91 4.45 6.37
CA LEU A 65 7.40 5.78 5.95
C LEU A 65 8.90 5.77 5.60
N VAL A 66 9.69 5.04 6.37
CA VAL A 66 11.15 4.97 6.19
C VAL A 66 11.57 4.11 5.01
N THR A 67 10.71 3.21 4.54
CA THR A 67 10.98 2.31 3.39
C THR A 67 10.38 2.80 2.07
N ILE A 68 9.71 3.96 2.07
CA ILE A 68 9.27 4.59 0.81
C ILE A 68 10.51 4.94 -0.02
N PRO A 69 10.59 4.53 -1.30
CA PRO A 69 11.73 4.82 -2.17
C PRO A 69 12.02 6.33 -2.25
N GLU A 70 13.30 6.70 -2.30
CA GLU A 70 13.73 8.11 -2.35
C GLU A 70 13.06 8.88 -3.49
N LYS A 71 13.02 8.31 -4.70
CA LYS A 71 12.36 8.93 -5.87
C LYS A 71 10.87 9.21 -5.64
N VAL A 72 10.20 8.35 -4.88
CA VAL A 72 8.79 8.54 -4.51
C VAL A 72 8.67 9.64 -3.45
N ARG A 73 9.55 9.66 -2.43
CA ARG A 73 9.59 10.74 -1.42
C ARG A 73 9.84 12.10 -2.07
N ASP A 74 10.78 12.16 -3.01
CA ASP A 74 11.09 13.40 -3.75
C ASP A 74 9.87 13.87 -4.55
N MET A 75 9.21 12.96 -5.27
CA MET A 75 7.97 13.25 -5.99
C MET A 75 6.87 13.74 -5.04
N MET A 76 6.68 13.11 -3.88
CA MET A 76 5.72 13.56 -2.86
C MET A 76 6.01 14.98 -2.39
N ALA A 77 7.29 15.27 -2.09
CA ALA A 77 7.72 16.59 -1.64
C ALA A 77 7.53 17.67 -2.71
N GLU A 78 7.91 17.37 -3.96
CA GLU A 78 7.80 18.30 -5.08
C GLU A 78 6.36 18.58 -5.51
N THR A 79 5.49 17.57 -5.45
CA THR A 79 4.09 17.71 -5.82
C THR A 79 3.19 18.12 -4.65
N GLY A 80 3.67 17.99 -3.42
CA GLY A 80 2.94 18.36 -2.20
C GLY A 80 1.78 17.42 -1.92
N MET A 81 1.97 16.09 -1.98
CA MET A 81 0.92 15.12 -1.65
C MET A 81 0.31 15.36 -0.27
N ASP A 82 -1.00 15.15 -0.15
CA ASP A 82 -1.78 15.58 1.01
C ASP A 82 -1.79 14.55 2.14
N ALA A 83 -1.78 13.25 1.79
CA ALA A 83 -1.85 12.18 2.77
C ALA A 83 -0.97 10.98 2.39
N VAL A 84 -0.64 10.18 3.40
CA VAL A 84 0.03 8.89 3.22
C VAL A 84 -0.54 7.87 4.19
N VAL A 85 -0.95 6.74 3.66
CA VAL A 85 -1.37 5.54 4.39
C VAL A 85 -0.26 4.50 4.19
N THR A 86 0.31 4.03 5.29
CA THR A 86 1.46 3.12 5.30
C THR A 86 1.16 1.86 6.09
N ILE A 87 2.02 0.86 5.94
CA ILE A 87 1.98 -0.40 6.69
C ILE A 87 0.59 -1.04 6.57
N ASN A 88 0.09 -1.18 5.32
CA ASN A 88 -1.22 -1.73 5.05
C ASN A 88 -2.33 -1.12 5.93
N GLY A 89 -2.30 0.22 6.11
CA GLY A 89 -3.31 0.98 6.84
C GLY A 89 -3.09 1.13 8.33
N GLN A 90 -2.04 0.56 8.91
CA GLN A 90 -1.78 0.64 10.34
C GLN A 90 -1.35 2.05 10.79
N PHE A 91 -0.79 2.83 9.88
CA PHE A 91 -0.39 4.21 10.15
C PHE A 91 -0.80 5.13 9.00
N ALA A 92 -1.35 6.30 9.33
CA ALA A 92 -1.73 7.30 8.32
C ALA A 92 -1.48 8.73 8.78
N LEU A 93 -0.98 9.53 7.84
CA LEU A 93 -0.79 10.97 7.99
C LEU A 93 -1.67 11.74 7.01
N LEU A 94 -2.20 12.88 7.45
CA LEU A 94 -2.86 13.89 6.63
C LEU A 94 -2.19 15.24 6.90
N HIS A 95 -1.63 15.85 5.86
CA HIS A 95 -0.87 17.12 5.97
C HIS A 95 0.19 17.08 7.10
N GLY A 96 0.89 15.93 7.20
CA GLY A 96 1.92 15.69 8.21
C GLY A 96 1.42 15.42 9.64
N LYS A 97 0.10 15.39 9.86
CA LYS A 97 -0.48 15.04 11.17
C LYS A 97 -0.99 13.60 11.18
N THR A 98 -0.72 12.87 12.25
CA THR A 98 -1.22 11.51 12.44
C THR A 98 -2.74 11.52 12.56
N VAL A 99 -3.42 10.76 11.69
CA VAL A 99 -4.88 10.56 11.69
C VAL A 99 -5.25 9.12 12.01
N ARG A 100 -4.29 8.21 11.93
CA ARG A 100 -4.42 6.81 12.32
C ARG A 100 -3.08 6.29 12.82
N GLU A 101 -3.12 5.56 13.94
CA GLU A 101 -1.98 4.88 14.52
C GLU A 101 -2.48 3.65 15.29
N VAL A 102 -2.15 2.46 14.80
CA VAL A 102 -2.61 1.17 15.36
C VAL A 102 -1.41 0.25 15.55
N PRO A 103 -0.68 0.38 16.67
CA PRO A 103 0.42 -0.51 16.98
C PRO A 103 -0.09 -1.91 17.36
N MET A 104 0.73 -2.92 17.11
CA MET A 104 0.49 -4.29 17.55
C MET A 104 0.66 -4.40 19.07
N ASP A 105 -0.10 -5.31 19.69
CA ASP A 105 0.00 -5.57 21.13
C ASP A 105 1.36 -6.18 21.49
N ALA A 106 2.04 -5.60 22.47
CA ALA A 106 3.37 -6.04 22.90
C ALA A 106 3.38 -7.47 23.47
N GLY A 107 2.32 -7.87 24.18
CA GLY A 107 2.18 -9.23 24.71
C GLY A 107 2.00 -10.26 23.60
N LEU A 108 1.21 -9.93 22.56
CA LEU A 108 1.07 -10.73 21.35
C LEU A 108 2.43 -10.89 20.67
N MET A 109 3.16 -9.80 20.44
CA MET A 109 4.49 -9.86 19.83
C MET A 109 5.46 -10.72 20.64
N GLY A 110 5.46 -10.60 21.97
CA GLY A 110 6.29 -11.44 22.83
C GLY A 110 6.00 -12.93 22.68
N ARG A 111 4.73 -13.33 22.51
CA ARG A 111 4.37 -14.74 22.25
C ARG A 111 4.81 -15.22 20.88
N VAL A 112 4.68 -14.37 19.85
CA VAL A 112 5.16 -14.68 18.49
C VAL A 112 6.67 -14.81 18.48
N CYS A 113 7.41 -13.87 19.07
CA CYS A 113 8.86 -13.92 19.16
C CYS A 113 9.36 -15.18 19.88
N ALA A 114 8.76 -15.53 21.02
CA ALA A 114 9.14 -16.74 21.76
C ALA A 114 8.92 -18.02 20.95
N HIS A 115 7.86 -18.06 20.13
CA HIS A 115 7.59 -19.20 19.24
C HIS A 115 8.64 -19.27 18.11
N LEU A 116 8.91 -18.16 17.43
CA LEU A 116 9.90 -18.09 16.33
C LEU A 116 11.32 -18.38 16.84
N ASP A 117 11.68 -17.89 18.04
CA ASP A 117 12.94 -18.21 18.69
C ASP A 117 13.10 -19.72 18.94
N GLY A 118 12.03 -20.39 19.36
CA GLY A 118 12.02 -21.83 19.57
C GLY A 118 12.26 -22.63 18.29
N LEU A 119 11.97 -22.04 17.14
CA LEU A 119 12.21 -22.60 15.81
C LEU A 119 13.56 -22.16 15.19
N GLY A 120 14.26 -21.22 15.83
CA GLY A 120 15.49 -20.62 15.28
C GLY A 120 15.25 -19.73 14.06
N MET A 121 14.06 -19.15 13.94
CA MET A 121 13.65 -18.28 12.83
C MET A 121 13.94 -16.82 13.13
N ASP A 122 14.44 -16.09 12.14
CA ASP A 122 14.64 -14.65 12.22
C ASP A 122 13.36 -13.87 11.95
N TYR A 123 13.25 -12.72 12.61
CA TYR A 123 12.12 -11.80 12.43
C TYR A 123 12.57 -10.33 12.56
N ALA A 124 11.68 -9.41 12.21
CA ALA A 124 11.91 -7.99 12.38
C ALA A 124 10.63 -7.27 12.81
N PHE A 125 10.81 -6.07 13.33
CA PHE A 125 9.77 -5.12 13.74
C PHE A 125 9.82 -3.89 12.85
N VAL A 126 8.69 -3.52 12.28
CA VAL A 126 8.51 -2.28 11.54
C VAL A 126 7.91 -1.24 12.48
N GLY A 127 8.74 -0.30 12.88
CA GLY A 127 8.37 0.81 13.77
C GLY A 127 8.48 2.17 13.09
N GLY A 128 8.22 3.21 13.85
CA GLY A 128 8.34 4.59 13.36
C GLY A 128 9.78 5.04 13.09
N GLU A 129 10.76 4.41 13.75
CA GLU A 129 12.18 4.77 13.64
C GLU A 129 12.94 3.93 12.59
N GLY A 130 12.30 2.89 12.03
CA GLY A 130 12.94 2.01 11.06
C GLY A 130 12.55 0.55 11.23
N ILE A 131 13.42 -0.34 10.75
CA ILE A 131 13.28 -1.79 10.86
C ILE A 131 14.32 -2.30 11.88
N ALA A 132 13.82 -2.85 13.00
CA ALA A 132 14.64 -3.52 13.99
C ALA A 132 14.60 -5.04 13.75
N VAL A 133 15.74 -5.69 13.60
CA VAL A 133 15.83 -7.13 13.27
C VAL A 133 16.28 -7.96 14.48
N SER A 134 15.80 -9.21 14.58
CA SER A 134 16.22 -10.15 15.64
C SER A 134 17.70 -10.51 15.55
N ALA A 135 18.22 -10.60 14.30
CA ALA A 135 19.64 -10.87 14.03
C ALA A 135 20.03 -10.31 12.65
N LEU A 136 21.31 -10.05 12.45
CA LEU A 136 21.90 -9.65 11.16
C LEU A 136 22.36 -10.90 10.39
N SER A 137 21.48 -11.84 10.14
CA SER A 137 21.78 -13.05 9.36
C SER A 137 21.86 -12.77 7.86
N GLU A 138 22.41 -13.72 7.11
CA GLU A 138 22.47 -13.60 5.64
C GLU A 138 21.09 -13.56 5.00
N CYS A 139 20.13 -14.33 5.50
CA CYS A 139 18.75 -14.35 5.03
C CYS A 139 18.10 -12.97 5.21
N VAL A 140 18.18 -12.41 6.43
CA VAL A 140 17.68 -11.06 6.75
C VAL A 140 18.28 -10.01 5.81
N CYS A 141 19.61 -10.02 5.64
CA CYS A 141 20.30 -9.07 4.80
C CYS A 141 19.92 -9.20 3.31
N ARG A 142 19.73 -10.43 2.80
CA ARG A 142 19.26 -10.65 1.41
C ARG A 142 17.85 -10.12 1.21
N ALA A 143 16.93 -10.48 2.08
CA ALA A 143 15.53 -10.08 1.95
C ALA A 143 15.35 -8.55 2.05
N LEU A 144 16.04 -7.89 3.00
CA LEU A 144 15.89 -6.45 3.22
C LEU A 144 16.64 -5.57 2.21
N LYS A 145 17.62 -6.11 1.48
CA LYS A 145 18.51 -5.36 0.57
C LYS A 145 17.81 -4.40 -0.39
N HIS A 146 16.59 -4.77 -0.84
CA HIS A 146 15.85 -4.01 -1.85
C HIS A 146 14.71 -3.16 -1.27
N ILE A 147 14.47 -3.23 0.05
CA ILE A 147 13.37 -2.49 0.67
C ILE A 147 13.81 -1.52 1.77
N ALA A 148 14.97 -1.75 2.38
CA ALA A 148 15.51 -0.87 3.41
C ALA A 148 17.03 -0.78 3.31
N SER A 149 17.56 0.44 3.32
CA SER A 149 19.00 0.68 3.43
C SER A 149 19.50 0.66 4.88
N ASP A 150 18.61 1.02 5.81
CA ASP A 150 18.93 1.20 7.21
C ASP A 150 18.02 0.31 8.07
N PHE A 151 18.62 -0.77 8.60
CA PHE A 151 18.02 -1.61 9.62
C PHE A 151 19.08 -1.94 10.68
N PHE A 152 18.65 -2.22 11.89
CA PHE A 152 19.54 -2.42 13.03
C PHE A 152 19.09 -3.61 13.88
N ALA A 153 20.03 -4.23 14.59
CA ALA A 153 19.72 -5.34 15.49
C ALA A 153 19.17 -4.82 16.82
N ASP A 154 17.91 -5.14 17.11
CA ASP A 154 17.27 -4.93 18.39
C ASP A 154 16.11 -5.94 18.55
N LYS A 155 16.38 -7.03 19.24
CA LYS A 155 15.43 -8.11 19.47
C LYS A 155 14.30 -7.72 20.43
N ASP A 156 14.53 -6.74 21.29
CA ASP A 156 13.61 -6.28 22.31
C ASP A 156 12.90 -4.95 21.95
N TYR A 157 13.04 -4.49 20.70
CA TYR A 157 12.50 -3.23 20.22
C TYR A 157 11.03 -3.02 20.61
N PHE A 158 10.19 -4.05 20.47
CA PHE A 158 8.76 -4.01 20.77
C PHE A 158 8.44 -3.76 22.24
N SER A 159 9.40 -3.96 23.15
CA SER A 159 9.20 -3.74 24.58
C SER A 159 9.18 -2.26 24.96
N SER A 160 9.73 -1.40 24.13
CA SER A 160 9.91 0.04 24.41
C SER A 160 9.39 0.97 23.31
N LYS A 161 9.09 0.45 22.13
CA LYS A 161 8.70 1.22 20.95
C LYS A 161 7.44 0.64 20.29
N PRO A 162 6.57 1.50 19.69
CA PRO A 162 5.43 1.01 18.94
C PRO A 162 5.89 0.26 17.67
N VAL A 163 5.30 -0.89 17.45
CA VAL A 163 5.49 -1.74 16.25
C VAL A 163 4.16 -1.88 15.54
N TYR A 164 4.14 -1.71 14.24
CA TYR A 164 2.92 -1.74 13.45
C TYR A 164 2.79 -3.00 12.59
N GLN A 165 3.93 -3.68 12.36
CA GLN A 165 4.03 -4.89 11.55
C GLN A 165 5.28 -5.64 11.99
N MET A 166 5.23 -6.96 11.94
CA MET A 166 6.42 -7.80 12.00
C MET A 166 6.77 -8.33 10.60
N LEU A 167 8.02 -8.68 10.40
CA LEU A 167 8.48 -9.48 9.28
C LEU A 167 8.97 -10.81 9.82
N VAL A 168 8.70 -11.90 9.13
CA VAL A 168 9.24 -13.23 9.43
C VAL A 168 10.06 -13.67 8.23
N PHE A 169 11.31 -14.07 8.48
CA PHE A 169 12.20 -14.52 7.42
C PHE A 169 12.11 -16.04 7.31
N ALA A 170 11.29 -16.48 6.35
CA ALA A 170 10.96 -17.87 6.12
C ALA A 170 10.62 -18.12 4.65
N GLU A 171 11.08 -19.25 4.11
CA GLU A 171 10.66 -19.75 2.82
C GLU A 171 9.22 -20.31 2.87
N GLU A 172 8.61 -20.56 1.71
CA GLU A 172 7.24 -21.09 1.61
C GLU A 172 7.08 -22.45 2.28
N ASN A 173 8.08 -23.33 2.15
CA ASN A 173 8.10 -24.67 2.74
C ASN A 173 8.23 -24.67 4.27
N GLU A 174 8.63 -23.56 4.89
CA GLU A 174 8.75 -23.39 6.33
C GLU A 174 7.46 -22.85 6.97
N MET A 175 6.53 -22.30 6.18
CA MET A 175 5.25 -21.77 6.67
C MET A 175 4.49 -22.73 7.60
N PRO A 176 4.41 -24.05 7.32
CA PRO A 176 3.71 -24.98 8.20
C PRO A 176 4.30 -25.10 9.60
N LEU A 177 5.57 -24.69 9.81
CA LEU A 177 6.23 -24.79 11.12
C LEU A 177 5.71 -23.76 12.12
N TRP A 178 5.12 -22.67 11.63
CA TRP A 178 4.72 -21.53 12.46
C TRP A 178 3.33 -20.94 12.11
N SER A 179 2.60 -21.53 11.15
CA SER A 179 1.25 -21.07 10.77
C SER A 179 0.24 -21.15 11.92
N ASP A 180 0.42 -22.08 12.87
CA ASP A 180 -0.45 -22.23 14.04
C ASP A 180 -0.44 -21.00 14.95
N ILE A 181 0.71 -20.32 15.11
CA ILE A 181 0.76 -19.09 15.90
C ILE A 181 0.06 -17.92 15.18
N VAL A 182 0.11 -17.88 13.84
CA VAL A 182 -0.58 -16.87 13.03
C VAL A 182 -2.08 -16.93 13.26
N GLU A 183 -2.67 -18.12 13.16
CA GLU A 183 -4.11 -18.33 13.38
C GLU A 183 -4.50 -18.06 14.83
N ARG A 184 -3.74 -18.59 15.79
CA ARG A 184 -4.02 -18.46 17.23
C ARG A 184 -4.01 -17.02 17.71
N GLU A 185 -3.11 -16.20 17.18
CA GLU A 185 -2.97 -14.79 17.57
C GLU A 185 -3.82 -13.84 16.70
N GLY A 186 -4.64 -14.35 15.78
CA GLY A 186 -5.50 -13.53 14.91
C GLY A 186 -4.71 -12.67 13.93
N LEU A 187 -3.62 -13.22 13.40
CA LEU A 187 -2.73 -12.57 12.44
C LEU A 187 -2.98 -13.09 11.03
N LYS A 188 -2.40 -12.42 10.05
CA LYS A 188 -2.28 -12.85 8.66
C LYS A 188 -0.88 -12.62 8.14
N THR A 189 -0.53 -13.34 7.09
CA THR A 189 0.74 -13.17 6.37
C THR A 189 0.52 -12.61 4.98
N VAL A 190 1.47 -11.80 4.51
CA VAL A 190 1.54 -11.33 3.12
C VAL A 190 2.96 -11.54 2.63
N ARG A 191 3.15 -12.47 1.68
CA ARG A 191 4.49 -12.73 1.12
C ARG A 191 4.87 -11.65 0.12
N TRP A 192 6.08 -11.11 0.29
CA TRP A 192 6.66 -10.08 -0.59
C TRP A 192 8.08 -10.45 -1.10
N HIS A 193 8.68 -11.49 -0.54
CA HIS A 193 9.99 -12.04 -0.94
C HIS A 193 9.96 -13.57 -0.82
N GLU A 194 10.81 -14.29 -1.56
CA GLU A 194 10.90 -15.74 -1.46
C GLU A 194 11.27 -16.21 -0.05
N GLU A 195 12.07 -15.42 0.68
CA GLU A 195 12.54 -15.69 2.04
C GLU A 195 11.87 -14.81 3.10
N ALA A 196 10.81 -14.05 2.81
CA ALA A 196 10.18 -13.18 3.81
C ALA A 196 8.70 -12.92 3.58
N VAL A 197 7.98 -12.78 4.70
CA VAL A 197 6.57 -12.41 4.74
C VAL A 197 6.34 -11.30 5.75
N ASP A 198 5.36 -10.45 5.47
CA ASP A 198 4.77 -9.56 6.46
C ASP A 198 3.88 -10.36 7.39
N LEU A 199 3.88 -10.02 8.66
CA LEU A 199 2.98 -10.54 9.68
C LEU A 199 2.21 -9.37 10.30
N LEU A 200 0.90 -9.38 10.11
CA LEU A 200 -0.01 -8.27 10.40
C LEU A 200 -1.23 -8.76 11.19
N PRO A 201 -1.91 -7.89 11.96
CA PRO A 201 -3.26 -8.20 12.41
C PRO A 201 -4.17 -8.60 11.24
N ALA A 202 -5.01 -9.63 11.43
CA ALA A 202 -5.86 -10.15 10.35
C ALA A 202 -6.76 -9.09 9.71
N GLY A 203 -7.22 -8.10 10.51
CA GLY A 203 -8.04 -6.98 10.05
C GLY A 203 -7.24 -5.79 9.48
N ALA A 204 -5.90 -5.86 9.37
CA ALA A 204 -5.12 -4.77 8.78
C ALA A 204 -5.41 -4.65 7.28
N SER A 205 -5.81 -3.48 6.82
CA SER A 205 -6.04 -3.22 5.40
C SER A 205 -5.73 -1.77 5.03
N LYS A 206 -5.30 -1.54 3.78
CA LYS A 206 -5.14 -0.18 3.23
C LYS A 206 -6.43 0.63 3.34
N THR A 207 -7.57 -0.03 3.17
CA THR A 207 -8.91 0.55 3.23
C THR A 207 -9.19 1.24 4.56
N ASP A 208 -8.79 0.65 5.68
CA ASP A 208 -8.98 1.25 7.01
C ASP A 208 -8.17 2.53 7.19
N GLY A 209 -6.95 2.54 6.66
CA GLY A 209 -6.12 3.75 6.63
C GLY A 209 -6.76 4.86 5.78
N ILE A 210 -7.26 4.50 4.59
CA ILE A 210 -7.98 5.40 3.69
C ILE A 210 -9.23 5.96 4.37
N ARG A 211 -10.05 5.13 5.01
CA ARG A 211 -11.23 5.56 5.77
C ARG A 211 -10.91 6.58 6.85
N SER A 212 -9.75 6.42 7.50
CA SER A 212 -9.31 7.37 8.53
C SER A 212 -8.96 8.74 7.93
N VAL A 213 -8.27 8.78 6.79
CA VAL A 213 -7.98 10.01 6.05
C VAL A 213 -9.25 10.66 5.52
N VAL A 214 -10.13 9.88 4.88
CA VAL A 214 -11.41 10.32 4.32
C VAL A 214 -12.29 10.95 5.39
N ARG A 215 -12.41 10.30 6.55
CA ARG A 215 -13.14 10.83 7.71
C ARG A 215 -12.54 12.15 8.22
N ALA A 216 -11.22 12.24 8.31
CA ALA A 216 -10.53 13.46 8.75
C ALA A 216 -10.73 14.63 7.78
N LEU A 217 -10.95 14.36 6.50
CA LEU A 217 -11.29 15.35 5.47
C LEU A 217 -12.79 15.69 5.41
N GLY A 218 -13.66 14.97 6.13
CA GLY A 218 -15.12 15.11 6.02
C GLY A 218 -15.68 14.64 4.67
N LEU A 219 -15.00 13.69 4.03
CA LEU A 219 -15.38 13.07 2.76
C LEU A 219 -16.03 11.70 2.99
N GLU A 220 -16.60 11.13 1.91
CA GLU A 220 -17.15 9.78 1.87
C GLU A 220 -16.26 8.88 0.98
N MET A 221 -16.32 7.56 1.18
CA MET A 221 -15.59 6.60 0.32
C MET A 221 -16.00 6.73 -1.16
N ALA A 222 -17.23 7.18 -1.43
CA ALA A 222 -17.71 7.47 -2.77
C ALA A 222 -16.95 8.61 -3.48
N ASP A 223 -16.32 9.51 -2.73
CA ASP A 223 -15.48 10.62 -3.25
C ASP A 223 -14.06 10.18 -3.61
N VAL A 224 -13.70 8.92 -3.33
CA VAL A 224 -12.34 8.38 -3.46
C VAL A 224 -12.16 7.63 -4.78
N MET A 225 -11.06 7.92 -5.48
CA MET A 225 -10.50 7.06 -6.52
C MET A 225 -9.22 6.42 -5.99
N ALA A 226 -8.93 5.17 -6.36
CA ALA A 226 -7.69 4.51 -5.98
C ALA A 226 -7.10 3.71 -7.13
N PHE A 227 -5.76 3.73 -7.23
CA PHE A 227 -4.98 2.92 -8.16
C PHE A 227 -4.18 1.88 -7.39
N GLY A 228 -4.15 0.64 -7.88
CA GLY A 228 -3.41 -0.46 -7.29
C GLY A 228 -3.22 -1.63 -8.25
N ASP A 229 -2.37 -2.57 -7.88
CA ASP A 229 -2.04 -3.72 -8.73
C ASP A 229 -1.99 -5.06 -7.95
N GLY A 230 -1.75 -5.01 -6.64
CA GLY A 230 -1.47 -6.19 -5.82
C GLY A 230 -2.70 -6.80 -5.12
N LEU A 231 -2.48 -7.97 -4.51
CA LEU A 231 -3.52 -8.65 -3.70
C LEU A 231 -3.93 -7.81 -2.47
N ASN A 232 -3.03 -7.02 -1.92
CA ASN A 232 -3.31 -6.12 -0.80
C ASN A 232 -4.10 -4.84 -1.22
N ASP A 233 -4.35 -4.66 -2.53
CA ASP A 233 -5.17 -3.58 -3.07
C ASP A 233 -6.62 -4.01 -3.32
N VAL A 234 -6.91 -5.30 -3.36
CA VAL A 234 -8.24 -5.84 -3.73
C VAL A 234 -9.35 -5.21 -2.90
N GLU A 235 -9.19 -5.15 -1.57
CA GLU A 235 -10.18 -4.54 -0.68
C GLU A 235 -10.31 -3.04 -0.97
N MET A 236 -9.20 -2.31 -1.07
CA MET A 236 -9.19 -0.89 -1.40
C MET A 236 -9.93 -0.61 -2.72
N LEU A 237 -9.58 -1.32 -3.79
CA LEU A 237 -10.17 -1.13 -5.12
C LEU A 237 -11.66 -1.44 -5.17
N SER A 238 -12.13 -2.39 -4.35
CA SER A 238 -13.55 -2.77 -4.29
C SER A 238 -14.40 -1.78 -3.50
N GLU A 239 -13.83 -1.12 -2.48
CA GLU A 239 -14.60 -0.32 -1.51
C GLU A 239 -14.58 1.20 -1.77
N VAL A 240 -13.61 1.71 -2.53
CA VAL A 240 -13.60 3.12 -2.92
C VAL A 240 -14.67 3.42 -3.97
N GLY A 241 -15.02 4.72 -4.11
CA GLY A 241 -15.94 5.18 -5.14
C GLY A 241 -15.54 4.73 -6.54
N PHE A 242 -14.24 4.69 -6.85
CA PHE A 242 -13.75 4.22 -8.14
C PHE A 242 -12.37 3.56 -8.04
N GLY A 243 -12.33 2.24 -8.04
CA GLY A 243 -11.09 1.46 -8.08
C GLY A 243 -10.57 1.32 -9.52
N VAL A 244 -9.28 1.54 -9.70
CA VAL A 244 -8.55 1.38 -10.97
C VAL A 244 -7.42 0.36 -10.76
N ALA A 245 -7.48 -0.75 -11.46
CA ALA A 245 -6.39 -1.73 -11.45
C ALA A 245 -5.37 -1.43 -12.55
N MET A 246 -4.10 -1.63 -12.24
CA MET A 246 -3.03 -1.53 -13.24
C MET A 246 -3.05 -2.73 -14.19
N GLY A 247 -2.71 -2.51 -15.47
CA GLY A 247 -2.66 -3.56 -16.49
C GLY A 247 -1.68 -4.69 -16.19
N ASN A 248 -0.60 -4.39 -15.45
CA ASN A 248 0.37 -5.37 -14.94
C ASN A 248 -0.07 -6.06 -13.65
N GLY A 249 -1.19 -5.66 -13.04
CA GLY A 249 -1.61 -6.12 -11.72
C GLY A 249 -2.17 -7.54 -11.70
N GLU A 250 -2.39 -8.02 -10.49
CA GLU A 250 -2.98 -9.32 -10.19
C GLU A 250 -4.42 -9.43 -10.75
N GLN A 251 -4.78 -10.64 -11.15
CA GLN A 251 -6.11 -10.88 -11.72
C GLN A 251 -7.23 -10.51 -10.73
N ALA A 252 -7.05 -10.83 -9.44
CA ALA A 252 -8.01 -10.50 -8.39
C ALA A 252 -8.24 -8.98 -8.23
N ALA A 253 -7.19 -8.16 -8.39
CA ALA A 253 -7.29 -6.71 -8.38
C ALA A 253 -8.09 -6.18 -9.59
N LYS A 254 -7.86 -6.76 -10.78
CA LYS A 254 -8.59 -6.42 -12.00
C LYS A 254 -10.06 -6.78 -11.96
N GLU A 255 -10.42 -7.90 -11.31
CA GLU A 255 -11.80 -8.38 -11.20
C GLU A 255 -12.69 -7.50 -10.32
N VAL A 256 -12.12 -6.82 -9.32
CA VAL A 256 -12.87 -5.94 -8.41
C VAL A 256 -12.84 -4.48 -8.84
N ALA A 257 -11.90 -4.09 -9.70
CA ALA A 257 -11.77 -2.72 -10.16
C ALA A 257 -12.86 -2.33 -11.16
N LYS A 258 -13.24 -1.06 -11.15
CA LYS A 258 -14.20 -0.50 -12.12
C LYS A 258 -13.56 -0.22 -13.49
N TYR A 259 -12.24 -0.06 -13.51
CA TYR A 259 -11.48 0.17 -14.74
C TYR A 259 -10.09 -0.49 -14.62
N VAL A 260 -9.59 -0.99 -15.75
CA VAL A 260 -8.21 -1.48 -15.86
C VAL A 260 -7.45 -0.55 -16.78
N CYS A 261 -6.50 0.19 -16.23
CA CYS A 261 -5.66 1.10 -17.01
C CYS A 261 -4.44 0.36 -17.61
N PRO A 262 -3.67 0.97 -18.51
CA PRO A 262 -2.40 0.40 -18.97
C PRO A 262 -1.44 0.09 -17.83
N GLY A 263 -0.40 -0.71 -18.11
CA GLY A 263 0.58 -1.10 -17.10
C GLY A 263 1.49 0.06 -16.67
N VAL A 264 2.19 -0.15 -15.54
CA VAL A 264 3.11 0.84 -14.94
C VAL A 264 4.22 1.27 -15.92
N ASP A 265 4.66 0.38 -16.82
CA ASP A 265 5.67 0.69 -17.84
C ASP A 265 5.09 1.42 -19.07
N GLU A 266 3.78 1.58 -19.13
CA GLU A 266 3.03 2.19 -20.23
C GLU A 266 2.37 3.52 -19.83
N ASP A 267 2.90 4.19 -18.80
CA ASP A 267 2.34 5.43 -18.23
C ASP A 267 0.91 5.25 -17.68
N GLY A 268 0.62 4.06 -17.12
CA GLY A 268 -0.73 3.60 -16.82
C GLY A 268 -1.56 4.56 -15.98
N VAL A 269 -0.98 5.16 -14.92
CA VAL A 269 -1.68 6.13 -14.08
C VAL A 269 -2.08 7.38 -14.86
N LEU A 270 -1.14 7.97 -15.61
CA LEU A 270 -1.42 9.17 -16.43
C LEU A 270 -2.50 8.88 -17.47
N ARG A 271 -2.32 7.81 -18.22
CA ARG A 271 -3.27 7.41 -19.28
C ARG A 271 -4.63 7.05 -18.70
N GLY A 272 -4.66 6.29 -17.61
CA GLY A 272 -5.92 5.94 -16.93
C GLY A 272 -6.72 7.16 -16.49
N LEU A 273 -6.06 8.17 -15.90
CA LEU A 273 -6.72 9.43 -15.53
C LEU A 273 -7.22 10.22 -16.74
N GLN A 274 -6.48 10.20 -17.86
CA GLN A 274 -6.88 10.83 -19.13
C GLN A 274 -8.06 10.11 -19.79
N ASP A 275 -7.99 8.77 -19.90
CA ASP A 275 -9.04 7.94 -20.48
C ASP A 275 -10.37 8.08 -19.73
N LEU A 276 -10.30 8.27 -18.41
CA LEU A 276 -11.46 8.50 -17.54
C LEU A 276 -11.91 9.98 -17.51
N GLY A 277 -11.20 10.88 -18.19
CA GLY A 277 -11.53 12.31 -18.23
C GLY A 277 -11.32 13.05 -16.89
N VAL A 278 -10.57 12.46 -15.97
CA VAL A 278 -10.26 13.07 -14.66
C VAL A 278 -9.25 14.21 -14.82
N ILE A 279 -8.27 14.07 -15.72
CA ILE A 279 -7.29 15.11 -16.04
C ILE A 279 -7.23 15.38 -17.54
#